data_352fd4e625b57c2001f6260b4c262b2d
#
_entry.id   352fd4e625b57c2001f6260b4c262b2d
#
_cell.length_a   1.000
_cell.length_b   1.000
_cell.length_c   1.000
_cell.angle_alpha   90.00
_cell.angle_beta   90.00
_cell.angle_gamma   90.00
#
_symmetry.space_group_name_H-M   'P 1'
#
loop_
_entity.id
_entity.type
_entity.pdbx_description
1 polymer ?
#
loop_
_entity_poly.entity_id
_entity_poly.type
_entity_poly.pdbx_seq_one_letter_code
_entity_poly.pdbx_strand_id
1 'polypeptide(L)'
;MSVSNKLRENLLQYGINVLMTRTGDYDVDFKTERSRMTNASNADLFISIHFNATGAGVSNATGIETYWYQYDPEYQPKINKEMHNNPTRLAESEILANKVQESLIKETGAVNRGVRRETFAVLRETAIPAILVELGFMDNPSELQVIKQDSYHTRLAKALAQGVMNWYGAVEGK
;
A
#
# COMPACT_ATOMS: atom_id res chain seq x y z
N MET A 1 3.10 -8.39 8.60
CA MET A 1 1.91 -9.23 8.95
C MET A 1 0.98 -8.56 9.97
N SER A 2 1.46 -8.03 11.09
CA SER A 2 0.61 -7.45 12.14
C SER A 2 -0.35 -6.35 11.63
N VAL A 3 0.17 -5.34 10.93
CA VAL A 3 -0.66 -4.27 10.36
C VAL A 3 -1.68 -4.82 9.37
N SER A 4 -1.26 -5.73 8.49
CA SER A 4 -2.15 -6.33 7.48
C SER A 4 -3.29 -7.13 8.11
N ASN A 5 -3.02 -7.89 9.16
CA ASN A 5 -4.04 -8.65 9.90
C ASN A 5 -5.06 -7.73 10.57
N LYS A 6 -4.58 -6.66 11.22
CA LYS A 6 -5.44 -5.65 11.85
C LYS A 6 -6.28 -4.89 10.82
N LEU A 7 -5.68 -4.54 9.68
CA LEU A 7 -6.40 -3.92 8.57
C LEU A 7 -7.51 -4.83 8.03
N ARG A 8 -7.21 -6.11 7.84
CA ARG A 8 -8.21 -7.11 7.42
C ARG A 8 -9.40 -7.13 8.37
N GLU A 9 -9.14 -7.21 9.68
CA GLU A 9 -10.20 -7.20 10.70
C GLU A 9 -11.06 -5.93 10.63
N ASN A 10 -10.43 -4.76 10.50
CA ASN A 10 -11.12 -3.48 10.39
C ASN A 10 -12.00 -3.41 9.13
N LEU A 11 -11.47 -3.82 7.99
CA LEU A 11 -12.21 -3.80 6.71
C LEU A 11 -13.40 -4.77 6.73
N LEU A 12 -13.24 -5.95 7.33
CA LEU A 12 -14.34 -6.91 7.50
C LEU A 12 -15.49 -6.30 8.33
N GLN A 13 -15.19 -5.52 9.35
CA GLN A 13 -16.21 -4.80 10.14
C GLN A 13 -16.99 -3.77 9.31
N TYR A 14 -16.36 -3.21 8.28
CA TYR A 14 -17.03 -2.33 7.31
C TYR A 14 -17.78 -3.08 6.20
N GLY A 15 -17.81 -4.41 6.25
CA GLY A 15 -18.44 -5.25 5.23
C GLY A 15 -17.60 -5.43 3.96
N ILE A 16 -16.32 -5.11 4.00
CA ILE A 16 -15.40 -5.27 2.88
C ILE A 16 -14.73 -6.63 2.96
N ASN A 17 -14.83 -7.41 1.90
CA ASN A 17 -14.11 -8.67 1.78
C ASN A 17 -12.62 -8.43 1.58
N VAL A 18 -11.77 -9.25 2.20
CA VAL A 18 -10.33 -9.09 2.13
C VAL A 18 -9.67 -10.40 1.69
N LEU A 19 -8.88 -10.30 0.62
CA LEU A 19 -7.98 -11.35 0.17
C LEU A 19 -6.55 -11.00 0.60
N MET A 20 -5.89 -11.92 1.31
CA MET A 20 -4.49 -11.77 1.71
C MET A 20 -3.62 -12.57 0.74
N THR A 21 -2.52 -11.97 0.25
CA THR A 21 -1.57 -12.70 -0.61
C THR A 21 -0.75 -13.72 0.17
N ARG A 22 -0.65 -13.55 1.48
CA ARG A 22 -0.11 -14.55 2.42
C ARG A 22 -0.78 -14.43 3.77
N THR A 23 -0.82 -15.50 4.52
CA THR A 23 -1.43 -15.58 5.85
C THR A 23 -0.44 -15.97 6.94
N GLY A 24 0.82 -16.18 6.58
CA GLY A 24 1.89 -16.57 7.51
C GLY A 24 3.24 -15.98 7.12
N ASP A 25 4.27 -16.38 7.85
CA ASP A 25 5.64 -15.94 7.61
C ASP A 25 6.32 -16.84 6.57
N TYR A 26 5.89 -16.68 5.33
CA TYR A 26 6.49 -17.29 4.14
C TYR A 26 6.53 -16.26 3.02
N ASP A 27 7.46 -16.43 2.10
CA ASP A 27 7.60 -15.52 0.97
C ASP A 27 6.59 -15.82 -0.13
N VAL A 28 6.13 -14.73 -0.77
CA VAL A 28 5.34 -14.78 -2.01
C VAL A 28 6.03 -13.85 -2.99
N ASP A 29 6.43 -14.37 -4.14
CA ASP A 29 7.18 -13.62 -5.12
C ASP A 29 6.51 -12.27 -5.45
N PHE A 30 7.27 -11.19 -5.24
CA PHE A 30 6.77 -9.83 -5.48
C PHE A 30 6.79 -9.42 -6.96
N LYS A 31 7.51 -10.17 -7.82
CA LYS A 31 7.66 -9.80 -9.24
C LYS A 31 6.38 -10.04 -10.02
N THR A 32 5.71 -11.17 -9.77
CA THR A 32 4.50 -11.54 -10.51
C THR A 32 3.42 -12.22 -9.67
N GLU A 33 3.79 -13.05 -8.68
CA GLU A 33 2.83 -13.91 -7.99
C GLU A 33 1.75 -13.16 -7.23
N ARG A 34 2.12 -12.12 -6.47
CA ARG A 34 1.15 -11.29 -5.75
C ARG A 34 0.13 -10.65 -6.70
N SER A 35 0.62 -10.16 -7.83
CA SER A 35 -0.23 -9.57 -8.87
C SER A 35 -1.08 -10.61 -9.60
N ARG A 36 -0.57 -11.82 -9.84
CA ARG A 36 -1.37 -12.93 -10.40
C ARG A 36 -2.56 -13.28 -9.52
N MET A 37 -2.32 -13.43 -8.22
CA MET A 37 -3.38 -13.69 -7.24
C MET A 37 -4.43 -12.58 -7.26
N THR A 38 -3.99 -11.34 -7.27
CA THR A 38 -4.86 -10.16 -7.31
C THR A 38 -5.67 -10.10 -8.60
N ASN A 39 -5.02 -10.25 -9.75
CA ASN A 39 -5.66 -10.16 -11.07
C ASN A 39 -6.64 -11.31 -11.33
N ALA A 40 -6.46 -12.46 -10.67
CA ALA A 40 -7.38 -13.60 -10.72
C ALA A 40 -8.57 -13.45 -9.75
N SER A 41 -8.59 -12.42 -8.90
CA SER A 41 -9.63 -12.17 -7.91
C SER A 41 -10.66 -11.16 -8.40
N ASN A 42 -11.73 -10.95 -7.60
CA ASN A 42 -12.73 -9.91 -7.80
C ASN A 42 -12.42 -8.64 -6.99
N ALA A 43 -11.18 -8.44 -6.55
CA ALA A 43 -10.82 -7.30 -5.73
C ALA A 43 -10.98 -5.97 -6.50
N ASP A 44 -11.38 -4.93 -5.79
CA ASP A 44 -11.55 -3.57 -6.34
C ASP A 44 -10.26 -2.76 -6.26
N LEU A 45 -9.39 -3.09 -5.31
CA LEU A 45 -8.11 -2.41 -5.10
C LEU A 45 -7.07 -3.34 -4.48
N PHE A 46 -5.81 -2.94 -4.58
CA PHE A 46 -4.66 -3.65 -4.02
C PHE A 46 -3.81 -2.71 -3.17
N ILE A 47 -3.40 -3.17 -1.98
CA ILE A 47 -2.48 -2.44 -1.11
C ILE A 47 -1.31 -3.34 -0.74
N SER A 48 -0.09 -2.93 -1.08
CA SER A 48 1.16 -3.54 -0.61
C SER A 48 1.66 -2.75 0.60
N ILE A 49 1.85 -3.42 1.72
CA ILE A 49 2.17 -2.79 3.02
C ILE A 49 3.60 -3.15 3.42
N HIS A 50 4.44 -2.13 3.62
CA HIS A 50 5.86 -2.26 3.93
C HIS A 50 6.29 -1.34 5.07
N PHE A 51 7.38 -1.74 5.74
CA PHE A 51 8.24 -0.84 6.50
C PHE A 51 9.54 -0.66 5.72
N ASN A 52 9.96 0.58 5.57
CA ASN A 52 11.07 0.98 4.71
C ASN A 52 12.43 0.78 5.38
N ALA A 53 13.47 0.77 4.56
CA ALA A 53 14.86 0.86 4.99
C ALA A 53 15.68 1.52 3.87
N THR A 54 16.64 2.36 4.22
CA THR A 54 17.53 2.99 3.21
C THR A 54 18.55 2.02 2.65
N GLY A 55 18.85 0.95 3.40
CA GLY A 55 19.89 -0.02 3.06
C GLY A 55 21.31 0.46 3.32
N ALA A 56 21.48 1.64 3.89
CA ALA A 56 22.79 2.24 4.19
C ALA A 56 23.25 2.03 5.66
N GLY A 57 22.64 1.07 6.37
CA GLY A 57 22.85 0.88 7.81
C GLY A 57 21.97 1.83 8.62
N VAL A 58 22.49 2.35 9.74
CA VAL A 58 21.74 3.33 10.57
C VAL A 58 21.48 4.60 9.76
N SER A 59 20.23 5.05 9.74
CA SER A 59 19.81 6.25 9.01
C SER A 59 19.00 7.20 9.89
N ASN A 60 18.84 8.44 9.41
CA ASN A 60 17.94 9.45 9.98
C ASN A 60 16.66 9.62 9.16
N ALA A 61 16.43 8.77 8.15
CA ALA A 61 15.21 8.80 7.37
C ALA A 61 14.01 8.46 8.24
N THR A 62 12.92 9.22 8.08
CA THR A 62 11.70 9.07 8.88
C THR A 62 10.46 9.44 8.08
N GLY A 63 9.34 8.88 8.47
CA GLY A 63 8.03 9.25 7.95
C GLY A 63 7.40 8.20 7.05
N ILE A 64 6.22 8.59 6.55
CA ILE A 64 5.33 7.74 5.77
C ILE A 64 5.25 8.28 4.35
N GLU A 65 5.30 7.39 3.37
CA GLU A 65 5.10 7.70 1.96
C GLU A 65 4.26 6.62 1.29
N THR A 66 3.48 7.01 0.29
CA THR A 66 2.63 6.12 -0.48
C THR A 66 2.92 6.26 -1.96
N TYR A 67 3.05 5.13 -2.65
CA TYR A 67 3.40 5.06 -4.07
C TYR A 67 2.24 4.55 -4.90
N TRP A 68 2.08 5.13 -6.11
CA TRP A 68 1.26 4.61 -7.19
C TRP A 68 2.08 4.51 -8.48
N TYR A 69 1.54 3.87 -9.50
CA TYR A 69 2.31 3.45 -10.68
C TYR A 69 2.82 4.62 -11.54
N GLN A 70 4.11 4.55 -11.87
CA GLN A 70 4.77 5.34 -12.92
C GLN A 70 5.24 4.39 -14.02
N TYR A 71 4.81 4.63 -15.26
CA TYR A 71 5.34 3.91 -16.41
C TYR A 71 6.83 4.24 -16.62
N ASP A 72 7.61 3.21 -16.91
CA ASP A 72 8.99 3.32 -17.29
C ASP A 72 9.26 2.33 -18.45
N PRO A 73 9.71 2.81 -19.63
CA PRO A 73 9.93 1.94 -20.78
C PRO A 73 11.04 0.88 -20.58
N GLU A 74 11.91 1.08 -19.59
CA GLU A 74 12.92 0.06 -19.23
C GLU A 74 12.30 -1.14 -18.48
N TYR A 75 11.14 -0.95 -17.88
CA TYR A 75 10.46 -1.96 -17.05
C TYR A 75 9.09 -2.30 -17.65
N GLN A 76 9.10 -3.04 -18.76
CA GLN A 76 7.88 -3.45 -19.41
C GLN A 76 7.07 -4.46 -18.56
N PRO A 77 5.73 -4.36 -18.55
CA PRO A 77 4.90 -5.32 -17.83
C PRO A 77 5.03 -6.72 -18.45
N LYS A 78 5.05 -7.74 -17.58
CA LYS A 78 5.11 -9.16 -17.97
C LYS A 78 3.72 -9.78 -18.09
N ILE A 79 2.84 -9.45 -17.14
CA ILE A 79 1.48 -10.02 -17.05
C ILE A 79 0.37 -8.99 -17.25
N ASN A 80 0.58 -7.74 -16.87
CA ASN A 80 -0.42 -6.66 -16.97
C ASN A 80 -0.17 -5.78 -18.20
N LYS A 81 -0.16 -6.36 -19.38
CA LYS A 81 0.18 -5.64 -20.62
C LYS A 81 -0.90 -4.64 -21.05
N GLU A 82 -2.16 -4.96 -20.78
CA GLU A 82 -3.30 -4.17 -21.26
C GLU A 82 -3.71 -3.05 -20.30
N MET A 83 -3.62 -3.30 -18.99
CA MET A 83 -4.16 -2.41 -17.97
C MET A 83 -3.12 -1.53 -17.26
N HIS A 84 -1.82 -1.76 -17.45
CA HIS A 84 -0.80 -1.04 -16.69
C HIS A 84 -0.89 0.49 -16.88
N ASN A 85 -1.22 0.96 -18.05
CA ASN A 85 -1.41 2.38 -18.38
C ASN A 85 -2.88 2.79 -18.59
N ASN A 86 -3.84 2.00 -18.15
CA ASN A 86 -5.24 2.35 -18.24
C ASN A 86 -5.53 3.64 -17.46
N PRO A 87 -6.10 4.70 -18.09
CA PRO A 87 -6.30 6.00 -17.44
C PRO A 87 -7.18 5.95 -16.20
N THR A 88 -8.25 5.15 -16.20
CA THR A 88 -9.14 5.00 -15.04
C THR A 88 -8.42 4.33 -13.88
N ARG A 89 -7.71 3.23 -14.15
CA ARG A 89 -6.89 2.55 -13.14
C ARG A 89 -5.87 3.48 -12.51
N LEU A 90 -5.18 4.28 -13.32
CA LEU A 90 -4.17 5.24 -12.84
C LEU A 90 -4.81 6.35 -12.02
N ALA A 91 -5.91 6.93 -12.48
CA ALA A 91 -6.63 7.97 -11.75
C ALA A 91 -7.15 7.46 -10.40
N GLU A 92 -7.72 6.28 -10.35
CA GLU A 92 -8.24 5.68 -9.12
C GLU A 92 -7.09 5.25 -8.18
N SER A 93 -5.94 4.82 -8.71
CA SER A 93 -4.73 4.56 -7.91
C SER A 93 -4.21 5.83 -7.24
N GLU A 94 -4.20 6.95 -7.95
CA GLU A 94 -3.80 8.26 -7.41
C GLU A 94 -4.73 8.69 -6.29
N ILE A 95 -6.05 8.57 -6.47
CA ILE A 95 -7.04 8.89 -5.43
C ILE A 95 -6.80 8.01 -4.21
N LEU A 96 -6.60 6.71 -4.39
CA LEU A 96 -6.32 5.78 -3.29
C LEU A 96 -5.05 6.18 -2.53
N ALA A 97 -3.97 6.47 -3.24
CA ALA A 97 -2.71 6.90 -2.64
C ALA A 97 -2.88 8.17 -1.80
N ASN A 98 -3.58 9.17 -2.32
CA ASN A 98 -3.83 10.42 -1.60
C ASN A 98 -4.71 10.23 -0.37
N LYS A 99 -5.81 9.48 -0.49
CA LYS A 99 -6.73 9.22 0.65
C LYS A 99 -6.05 8.42 1.76
N VAL A 100 -5.25 7.43 1.40
CA VAL A 100 -4.50 6.60 2.36
C VAL A 100 -3.41 7.43 3.03
N GLN A 101 -2.60 8.17 2.28
CA GLN A 101 -1.54 9.03 2.84
C GLN A 101 -2.12 10.06 3.81
N GLU A 102 -3.15 10.77 3.41
CA GLU A 102 -3.84 11.78 4.23
C GLU A 102 -4.33 11.19 5.55
N SER A 103 -4.99 10.04 5.49
CA SER A 103 -5.49 9.33 6.67
C SER A 103 -4.37 8.86 7.60
N LEU A 104 -3.28 8.32 7.04
CA LEU A 104 -2.11 7.87 7.82
C LEU A 104 -1.47 9.02 8.58
N ILE A 105 -1.26 10.16 7.93
CA ILE A 105 -0.64 11.33 8.56
C ILE A 105 -1.56 11.93 9.63
N LYS A 106 -2.85 12.03 9.34
CA LYS A 106 -3.85 12.53 10.30
C LYS A 106 -3.90 11.69 11.58
N GLU A 107 -3.89 10.37 11.45
CA GLU A 107 -4.01 9.46 12.60
C GLU A 107 -2.71 9.35 13.40
N THR A 108 -1.55 9.35 12.73
CA THR A 108 -0.28 9.06 13.41
C THR A 108 0.53 10.31 13.77
N GLY A 109 0.34 11.41 13.05
CA GLY A 109 1.22 12.58 13.18
C GLY A 109 2.65 12.35 12.70
N ALA A 110 2.93 11.24 12.00
CA ALA A 110 4.23 10.95 11.43
C ALA A 110 4.66 12.00 10.39
N VAL A 111 5.95 12.09 10.12
CA VAL A 111 6.46 12.96 9.06
C VAL A 111 5.85 12.57 7.73
N ASN A 112 5.25 13.53 7.05
CA ASN A 112 4.61 13.33 5.76
C ASN A 112 5.64 13.42 4.63
N ARG A 113 6.02 12.27 4.06
CA ARG A 113 6.91 12.19 2.91
C ARG A 113 6.16 12.32 1.58
N GLY A 114 4.83 12.37 1.64
CA GLY A 114 3.95 12.61 0.49
C GLY A 114 3.60 11.37 -0.32
N VAL A 115 2.89 11.64 -1.40
CA VAL A 115 2.51 10.65 -2.41
C VAL A 115 3.51 10.74 -3.56
N ARG A 116 4.00 9.58 -4.00
CA ARG A 116 5.04 9.46 -5.02
C ARG A 116 4.63 8.45 -6.09
N ARG A 117 5.38 8.42 -7.18
CA ARG A 117 5.17 7.46 -8.25
C ARG A 117 6.41 6.61 -8.44
N GLU A 118 6.19 5.32 -8.70
CA GLU A 118 7.26 4.36 -8.96
C GLU A 118 6.79 3.22 -9.88
N THR A 119 7.76 2.53 -10.48
CA THR A 119 7.50 1.39 -11.36
C THR A 119 7.62 0.03 -10.66
N PHE A 120 7.41 -0.02 -9.33
CA PHE A 120 7.47 -1.28 -8.57
C PHE A 120 6.64 -2.37 -9.24
N ALA A 121 7.16 -3.61 -9.20
CA ALA A 121 6.52 -4.74 -9.86
C ALA A 121 5.05 -4.93 -9.45
N VAL A 122 4.72 -4.85 -8.16
CA VAL A 122 3.35 -4.97 -7.66
C VAL A 122 2.41 -3.87 -8.18
N LEU A 123 2.93 -2.70 -8.50
CA LEU A 123 2.15 -1.60 -9.09
C LEU A 123 2.01 -1.74 -10.61
N ARG A 124 3.07 -2.20 -11.28
CA ARG A 124 3.09 -2.42 -12.74
C ARG A 124 2.22 -3.60 -13.14
N GLU A 125 2.35 -4.70 -12.40
CA GLU A 125 1.77 -6.00 -12.76
C GLU A 125 0.34 -6.20 -12.25
N THR A 126 -0.16 -5.35 -11.36
CA THR A 126 -1.53 -5.41 -10.83
C THR A 126 -2.48 -4.62 -11.73
N ALA A 127 -3.54 -5.27 -12.22
CA ALA A 127 -4.45 -4.71 -13.23
C ALA A 127 -5.52 -3.76 -12.67
N ILE A 128 -5.71 -3.73 -11.36
CA ILE A 128 -6.69 -2.88 -10.65
C ILE A 128 -5.99 -1.70 -9.98
N PRO A 129 -6.71 -0.71 -9.43
CA PRO A 129 -6.10 0.35 -8.62
C PRO A 129 -5.20 -0.21 -7.55
N ALA A 130 -3.95 0.25 -7.50
CA ALA A 130 -2.91 -0.34 -6.67
C ALA A 130 -1.99 0.73 -6.07
N ILE A 131 -1.65 0.53 -4.80
CA ILE A 131 -0.68 1.36 -4.08
C ILE A 131 0.30 0.50 -3.28
N LEU A 132 1.46 1.07 -2.97
CA LEU A 132 2.42 0.54 -2.01
C LEU A 132 2.65 1.60 -0.93
N VAL A 133 2.45 1.24 0.33
CA VAL A 133 2.67 2.13 1.46
C VAL A 133 3.93 1.75 2.22
N GLU A 134 4.76 2.74 2.51
CA GLU A 134 5.93 2.64 3.37
C GLU A 134 5.63 3.36 4.70
N LEU A 135 5.46 2.58 5.75
CA LEU A 135 4.89 3.04 7.02
C LEU A 135 5.92 3.59 8.02
N GLY A 136 7.17 3.64 7.64
CA GLY A 136 8.27 4.13 8.46
C GLY A 136 9.56 3.41 8.13
N PHE A 137 10.68 3.86 8.71
CA PHE A 137 12.03 3.37 8.43
C PHE A 137 12.55 2.50 9.56
N MET A 138 12.80 1.22 9.29
CA MET A 138 13.32 0.24 10.26
C MET A 138 14.76 0.51 10.65
N ASP A 139 15.54 1.14 9.76
CA ASP A 139 16.95 1.48 9.99
C ASP A 139 17.17 2.84 10.67
N ASN A 140 16.11 3.54 11.05
CA ASN A 140 16.14 4.68 11.95
C ASN A 140 15.86 4.17 13.38
N PRO A 141 16.84 4.23 14.31
CA PRO A 141 16.67 3.67 15.66
C PRO A 141 15.52 4.28 16.45
N SER A 142 15.28 5.58 16.30
CA SER A 142 14.18 6.28 16.98
C SER A 142 12.83 5.87 16.42
N GLU A 143 12.70 5.80 15.09
CA GLU A 143 11.46 5.39 14.44
C GLU A 143 11.15 3.91 14.68
N LEU A 144 12.17 3.06 14.72
CA LEU A 144 12.02 1.63 15.03
C LEU A 144 11.34 1.41 16.39
N GLN A 145 11.65 2.23 17.41
CA GLN A 145 11.02 2.13 18.72
C GLN A 145 9.50 2.37 18.65
N VAL A 146 9.04 3.18 17.72
CA VAL A 146 7.63 3.47 17.50
C VAL A 146 6.99 2.37 16.64
N ILE A 147 7.58 2.06 15.49
CA ILE A 147 6.96 1.14 14.49
C ILE A 147 6.94 -0.33 14.94
N LYS A 148 7.71 -0.72 15.94
CA LYS A 148 7.65 -2.07 16.52
C LYS A 148 6.52 -2.26 17.53
N GLN A 149 5.84 -1.19 17.97
CA GLN A 149 4.79 -1.26 18.98
C GLN A 149 3.47 -1.74 18.38
N ASP A 150 2.83 -2.70 19.04
CA ASP A 150 1.53 -3.22 18.60
C ASP A 150 0.44 -2.13 18.59
N SER A 151 0.46 -1.22 19.56
CA SER A 151 -0.44 -0.08 19.62
C SER A 151 -0.32 0.84 18.40
N TYR A 152 0.89 1.02 17.88
CA TYR A 152 1.13 1.78 16.66
C TYR A 152 0.60 1.05 15.42
N HIS A 153 0.76 -0.27 15.36
CA HIS A 153 0.16 -1.10 14.29
C HIS A 153 -1.37 -0.96 14.26
N THR A 154 -2.00 -0.86 15.42
CA THR A 154 -3.44 -0.61 15.54
C THR A 154 -3.83 0.75 14.95
N ARG A 155 -3.07 1.80 15.22
CA ARG A 155 -3.27 3.13 14.66
C ARG A 155 -3.08 3.16 13.14
N LEU A 156 -2.02 2.51 12.64
CA LEU A 156 -1.75 2.39 11.21
C LEU A 156 -2.89 1.66 10.48
N ALA A 157 -3.34 0.54 11.02
CA ALA A 157 -4.43 -0.25 10.45
C ALA A 157 -5.76 0.53 10.42
N LYS A 158 -6.07 1.28 11.48
CA LYS A 158 -7.24 2.17 11.53
C LYS A 158 -7.17 3.24 10.43
N ALA A 159 -6.02 3.87 10.27
CA ALA A 159 -5.80 4.90 9.26
C ALA A 159 -5.91 4.35 7.84
N LEU A 160 -5.33 3.17 7.59
CA LEU A 160 -5.43 2.48 6.30
C LEU A 160 -6.89 2.14 5.95
N ALA A 161 -7.64 1.60 6.90
CA ALA A 161 -9.06 1.30 6.70
C ALA A 161 -9.88 2.55 6.38
N GLN A 162 -9.64 3.64 7.11
CA GLN A 162 -10.31 4.92 6.84
C GLN A 162 -9.97 5.46 5.46
N GLY A 163 -8.71 5.37 5.04
CA GLY A 163 -8.26 5.77 3.70
C GLY A 163 -8.96 4.97 2.60
N VAL A 164 -9.12 3.66 2.79
CA VAL A 164 -9.87 2.79 1.87
C VAL A 164 -11.33 3.22 1.79
N MET A 165 -11.98 3.47 2.93
CA MET A 165 -13.37 3.93 2.95
C MET A 165 -13.54 5.28 2.27
N ASN A 166 -12.61 6.19 2.46
CA ASN A 166 -12.59 7.50 1.79
C ASN A 166 -12.42 7.35 0.27
N TRP A 167 -11.63 6.37 -0.18
CA TRP A 167 -11.50 6.05 -1.60
C TRP A 167 -12.82 5.58 -2.21
N TYR A 168 -13.51 4.64 -1.56
CA TYR A 168 -14.83 4.19 -2.04
C TYR A 168 -15.80 5.36 -2.18
N GLY A 169 -15.88 6.24 -1.18
CA GLY A 169 -16.71 7.43 -1.26
C GLY A 169 -16.34 8.37 -2.42
N ALA A 170 -15.06 8.48 -2.75
CA ALA A 170 -14.57 9.33 -3.82
C ALA A 170 -14.83 8.74 -5.22
N VAL A 171 -14.72 7.42 -5.42
CA VAL A 171 -14.89 6.78 -6.73
C VAL A 171 -16.34 6.44 -7.03
N GLU A 172 -17.17 6.13 -6.04
CA GLU A 172 -18.61 5.87 -6.21
C GLU A 172 -19.41 7.14 -6.56
N GLY A 173 -18.87 8.30 -6.21
CA GLY A 173 -19.49 9.60 -6.50
C GLY A 173 -19.26 10.13 -7.92
N LYS A 174 -18.70 9.33 -8.83
CA LYS A 174 -18.39 9.74 -10.21
C LYS A 174 -19.42 9.22 -11.22
#